data_29978e6e297075b9bf1b0e280cf23e50
#
_entry.id   29978e6e297075b9bf1b0e280cf23e50
#
_cell.length_a   1.000
_cell.length_b   1.000
_cell.length_c   1.000
_cell.angle_alpha   90.00
_cell.angle_beta   90.00
_cell.angle_gamma   90.00
#
_symmetry.space_group_name_H-M   'P 1'
#
loop_
_entity.id
_entity.type
_entity.pdbx_description
1 polymer ?
#
loop_
_entity_poly.entity_id
_entity_poly.type
_entity_poly.pdbx_seq_one_letter_code
_entity_poly.pdbx_strand_id
1 'polypeptide(L)'
;MTWSIPDDFGGMTEAMFRRSRAFYGVGATAVDVLTFDTRPDYPALQERLRADGTLSRGIRILNLYDWLRENRLPGSDAATSGPAADPPIDADAATMHRLRGGTVLSRLRHNSQGQVVQADHFRMDGSLLLTDRRDVRRPGEPSGRRLVLHDRRGRPIRSWTRIWDLYADWLDALTAGRPSYFIVDSKTAAPFMARYRRPHVVTAHLVHGAHRDATGALKKSRSPALSQADRFDVVAVLSRAQARDMRRDLGPSPVITVVSNPTHRAERALSPASRPPTKGVVVASLTRRKRVSHAISAVRQVNISRQASLSLDVYGDGESRVALDRQARSDPNIRLHGHVADARERLGHASFALFTAHSEGFPLALVEAMAAGCVPIAYDFDYGPAEIIRHRRNGYLVPSGDVDALADAVAEMVGLPEWRRRRMRAHGMRTTRKFSDEAVCAQWSNAFELALLRRLLRRNAVARAIEQRWPG
;
A
#
# COMPACT_ATOMS: atom_id res chain seq x y z
N MET A 1 -1.87 6.92 5.14
CA MET A 1 -2.05 6.19 6.42
C MET A 1 -1.91 4.70 6.17
N THR A 2 -1.08 4.04 6.92
CA THR A 2 -0.92 2.59 6.90
C THR A 2 -1.05 2.02 8.31
N TRP A 3 -1.32 0.72 8.46
CA TRP A 3 -1.37 0.10 9.79
C TRP A 3 0.03 0.02 10.39
N SER A 4 0.99 -0.48 9.61
CA SER A 4 2.39 -0.65 9.99
C SER A 4 3.29 -0.50 8.77
N ILE A 5 4.58 -0.36 9.01
CA ILE A 5 5.63 -0.39 7.99
C ILE A 5 6.55 -1.57 8.34
N PRO A 6 6.51 -2.69 7.58
CA PRO A 6 7.43 -3.81 7.76
C PRO A 6 8.88 -3.40 7.42
N ASP A 7 9.86 -4.19 7.86
CA ASP A 7 11.27 -3.97 7.48
C ASP A 7 11.48 -4.21 5.97
N ASP A 8 10.93 -5.32 5.48
CA ASP A 8 10.92 -5.67 4.06
C ASP A 8 9.54 -5.34 3.49
N PHE A 9 9.33 -4.10 3.10
CA PHE A 9 8.06 -3.69 2.55
C PHE A 9 8.01 -3.83 1.03
N GLY A 10 6.85 -4.28 0.55
CA GLY A 10 6.57 -4.46 -0.87
C GLY A 10 5.86 -3.27 -1.51
N GLY A 11 5.34 -3.52 -2.72
CA GLY A 11 4.83 -2.48 -3.62
C GLY A 11 3.80 -1.48 -3.07
N MET A 12 2.96 -1.85 -2.08
CA MET A 12 2.01 -0.91 -1.49
C MET A 12 2.71 0.18 -0.67
N THR A 13 3.60 -0.20 0.23
CA THR A 13 4.32 0.76 1.09
C THR A 13 5.29 1.60 0.27
N GLU A 14 5.97 0.99 -0.70
CA GLU A 14 6.82 1.71 -1.65
C GLU A 14 6.01 2.74 -2.46
N ALA A 15 4.84 2.36 -2.99
CA ALA A 15 3.96 3.28 -3.71
C ALA A 15 3.48 4.43 -2.82
N MET A 16 3.22 4.18 -1.54
CA MET A 16 2.86 5.20 -0.56
C MET A 16 4.00 6.21 -0.35
N PHE A 17 5.23 5.74 -0.12
CA PHE A 17 6.39 6.64 0.04
C PHE A 17 6.69 7.41 -1.24
N ARG A 18 6.63 6.75 -2.39
CA ARG A 18 6.84 7.42 -3.68
C ARG A 18 5.81 8.52 -3.94
N ARG A 19 4.54 8.26 -3.66
CA ARG A 19 3.48 9.28 -3.73
C ARG A 19 3.75 10.43 -2.77
N SER A 20 4.22 10.13 -1.56
CA SER A 20 4.58 11.16 -0.57
C SER A 20 5.74 12.03 -1.07
N ARG A 21 6.76 11.42 -1.70
CA ARG A 21 7.86 12.16 -2.35
C ARG A 21 7.37 13.04 -3.50
N ALA A 22 6.44 12.51 -4.31
CA ALA A 22 5.84 13.29 -5.41
C ALA A 22 5.09 14.52 -4.89
N PHE A 23 4.28 14.39 -3.83
CA PHE A 23 3.56 15.52 -3.23
C PHE A 23 4.53 16.60 -2.70
N TYR A 24 5.62 16.20 -2.06
CA TYR A 24 6.61 17.15 -1.59
C TYR A 24 7.42 17.76 -2.75
N GLY A 25 7.88 16.96 -3.70
CA GLY A 25 8.72 17.41 -4.81
C GLY A 25 8.00 18.31 -5.81
N VAL A 26 6.72 18.05 -6.08
CA VAL A 26 5.93 18.83 -7.06
C VAL A 26 5.25 20.03 -6.41
N GLY A 27 4.69 19.86 -5.20
CA GLY A 27 3.83 20.86 -4.56
C GLY A 27 4.35 21.38 -3.23
N ALA A 28 5.57 21.05 -2.81
CA ALA A 28 6.13 21.33 -1.49
C ALA A 28 5.21 20.93 -0.31
N THR A 29 4.28 19.98 -0.57
CA THR A 29 3.30 19.55 0.41
C THR A 29 3.92 18.56 1.37
N ALA A 30 4.08 18.96 2.64
CA ALA A 30 4.57 18.05 3.68
C ALA A 30 3.59 16.89 3.92
N VAL A 31 4.12 15.68 4.14
CA VAL A 31 3.34 14.46 4.32
C VAL A 31 3.70 13.77 5.62
N ASP A 32 2.71 13.55 6.47
CA ASP A 32 2.82 12.72 7.65
C ASP A 32 2.30 11.31 7.35
N VAL A 33 3.17 10.31 7.43
CA VAL A 33 2.82 8.90 7.29
C VAL A 33 2.41 8.36 8.66
N LEU A 34 1.10 8.19 8.86
CA LEU A 34 0.54 7.76 10.14
C LEU A 34 0.53 6.24 10.26
N THR A 35 0.98 5.70 11.42
CA THR A 35 0.98 4.27 11.75
C THR A 35 0.35 4.01 13.12
N PHE A 36 -0.25 2.81 13.30
CA PHE A 36 -1.09 2.47 14.45
C PHE A 36 -0.62 1.23 15.22
N ASP A 37 0.39 0.55 14.75
CA ASP A 37 0.95 -0.63 15.42
C ASP A 37 1.90 -0.26 16.56
N THR A 38 2.20 -1.25 17.39
CA THR A 38 3.04 -1.08 18.60
C THR A 38 4.51 -1.42 18.36
N ARG A 39 4.99 -1.27 17.13
CA ARG A 39 6.39 -1.47 16.78
C ARG A 39 7.28 -0.52 17.60
N PRO A 40 8.33 -1.01 18.28
CA PRO A 40 9.13 -0.18 19.18
C PRO A 40 10.19 0.69 18.49
N ASP A 41 10.62 0.34 17.28
CA ASP A 41 11.82 0.84 16.61
C ASP A 41 11.54 1.82 15.45
N TYR A 42 10.41 2.53 15.47
CA TYR A 42 10.10 3.54 14.44
C TYR A 42 11.18 4.63 14.27
N PRO A 43 11.84 5.15 15.32
CA PRO A 43 12.94 6.10 15.13
C PRO A 43 14.09 5.52 14.30
N ALA A 44 14.55 4.30 14.62
CA ALA A 44 15.61 3.63 13.87
C ALA A 44 15.17 3.32 12.42
N LEU A 45 13.91 2.92 12.23
CA LEU A 45 13.33 2.76 10.89
C LEU A 45 13.36 4.06 10.11
N GLN A 46 12.99 5.20 10.72
CA GLN A 46 13.03 6.50 10.05
C GLN A 46 14.46 6.91 9.64
N GLU A 47 15.46 6.67 10.50
CA GLU A 47 16.87 6.94 10.20
C GLU A 47 17.33 6.11 9.01
N ARG A 48 17.05 4.80 9.00
CA ARG A 48 17.36 3.92 7.88
C ARG A 48 16.71 4.39 6.58
N LEU A 49 15.41 4.70 6.60
CA LEU A 49 14.67 5.16 5.43
C LEU A 49 15.09 6.56 4.95
N ARG A 50 15.71 7.38 5.81
CA ARG A 50 16.37 8.62 5.39
C ARG A 50 17.71 8.36 4.74
N ALA A 51 18.50 7.46 5.31
CA ALA A 51 19.80 7.09 4.78
C ALA A 51 19.72 6.47 3.37
N ASP A 52 18.69 5.66 3.11
CA ASP A 52 18.45 5.04 1.79
C ASP A 52 17.63 5.94 0.82
N GLY A 53 17.28 7.17 1.23
CA GLY A 53 16.54 8.12 0.40
C GLY A 53 15.03 7.85 0.26
N THR A 54 14.50 6.83 0.91
CA THR A 54 13.05 6.54 0.91
C THR A 54 12.25 7.65 1.58
N LEU A 55 12.74 8.18 2.72
CA LEU A 55 12.20 9.36 3.40
C LEU A 55 13.01 10.62 3.03
N SER A 56 12.50 11.39 2.09
CA SER A 56 13.04 12.71 1.76
C SER A 56 12.59 13.78 2.75
N ARG A 57 13.19 14.99 2.63
CA ARG A 57 12.74 16.19 3.36
C ARG A 57 11.23 16.39 3.16
N GLY A 58 10.53 16.81 4.21
CA GLY A 58 9.08 17.06 4.19
C GLY A 58 8.21 15.82 4.41
N ILE A 59 8.80 14.63 4.59
CA ILE A 59 8.07 13.42 4.92
C ILE A 59 8.47 12.93 6.31
N ARG A 60 7.48 12.66 7.17
CA ARG A 60 7.68 12.12 8.53
C ARG A 60 6.83 10.89 8.73
N ILE A 61 7.32 9.93 9.53
CA ILE A 61 6.50 8.85 10.07
C ILE A 61 6.06 9.27 11.46
N LEU A 62 4.77 9.27 11.71
CA LEU A 62 4.18 9.51 13.01
C LEU A 62 3.48 8.25 13.48
N ASN A 63 4.05 7.59 14.48
CA ASN A 63 3.41 6.47 15.15
C ASN A 63 2.58 6.97 16.32
N LEU A 64 1.36 6.43 16.48
CA LEU A 64 0.45 6.80 17.57
C LEU A 64 1.12 6.73 18.95
N TYR A 65 1.77 5.59 19.25
CA TYR A 65 2.34 5.35 20.59
C TYR A 65 3.57 6.22 20.85
N ASP A 66 4.42 6.44 19.84
CA ASP A 66 5.56 7.35 19.97
C ASP A 66 5.09 8.79 20.13
N TRP A 67 4.07 9.21 19.38
CA TRP A 67 3.49 10.53 19.54
C TRP A 67 2.93 10.76 20.95
N LEU A 68 2.19 9.79 21.50
CA LEU A 68 1.64 9.85 22.87
C LEU A 68 2.72 9.89 23.96
N ARG A 69 3.93 9.36 23.71
CA ARG A 69 5.06 9.45 24.65
C ARG A 69 5.57 10.87 24.81
N GLU A 70 5.50 11.65 23.75
CA GLU A 70 6.10 12.99 23.64
C GLU A 70 5.07 14.12 23.76
N ASN A 71 3.81 13.85 23.44
CA ASN A 71 2.75 14.84 23.34
C ASN A 71 1.58 14.53 24.26
N ARG A 72 0.75 15.55 24.50
CA ARG A 72 -0.52 15.43 25.26
C ARG A 72 -1.71 15.52 24.31
N LEU A 73 -2.74 14.73 24.59
CA LEU A 73 -4.02 14.88 23.91
C LEU A 73 -4.76 16.11 24.46
N PRO A 74 -5.39 16.93 23.62
CA PRO A 74 -6.22 18.05 24.09
C PRO A 74 -7.31 17.58 25.05
N GLY A 75 -7.56 18.35 26.12
CA GLY A 75 -8.59 18.03 27.13
C GLY A 75 -8.21 16.89 28.10
N SER A 76 -6.94 16.51 28.19
CA SER A 76 -6.46 15.51 29.15
C SER A 76 -5.95 16.10 30.47
N ASP A 77 -6.25 17.37 30.76
CA ASP A 77 -5.78 18.06 31.97
C ASP A 77 -6.70 17.85 33.21
N ALA A 78 -7.91 17.37 33.03
CA ALA A 78 -8.80 17.03 34.12
C ALA A 78 -8.60 15.59 34.56
N ALA A 79 -8.18 15.38 35.83
CA ALA A 79 -8.22 14.06 36.44
C ALA A 79 -9.65 13.53 36.38
N THR A 80 -9.93 12.57 35.54
CA THR A 80 -11.19 11.83 35.61
C THR A 80 -11.16 11.01 36.89
N SER A 81 -12.27 11.01 37.67
CA SER A 81 -12.47 10.07 38.76
C SER A 81 -12.09 8.68 38.26
N GLY A 82 -11.10 8.06 38.91
CA GLY A 82 -10.51 6.80 38.43
C GLY A 82 -11.62 5.78 38.14
N PRO A 83 -11.53 5.06 37.02
CA PRO A 83 -12.47 3.98 36.77
C PRO A 83 -12.40 2.97 37.92
N ALA A 84 -13.54 2.36 38.26
CA ALA A 84 -13.55 1.25 39.22
C ALA A 84 -12.50 0.19 38.81
N ALA A 85 -11.85 -0.39 39.79
CA ALA A 85 -10.76 -1.35 39.55
C ALA A 85 -11.19 -2.45 38.57
N ASP A 86 -10.35 -2.71 37.57
CA ASP A 86 -10.57 -3.81 36.65
C ASP A 86 -10.37 -5.15 37.36
N PRO A 87 -11.05 -6.23 36.97
CA PRO A 87 -10.82 -7.56 37.54
C PRO A 87 -9.32 -7.94 37.45
N PRO A 88 -8.79 -8.70 38.42
CA PRO A 88 -7.40 -9.17 38.38
C PRO A 88 -7.17 -10.03 37.13
N ILE A 89 -5.95 -9.98 36.59
CA ILE A 89 -5.52 -10.90 35.54
C ILE A 89 -5.02 -12.16 36.20
N ASP A 90 -5.29 -13.33 35.57
CA ASP A 90 -4.76 -14.60 36.05
C ASP A 90 -3.23 -14.54 36.26
N ALA A 91 -2.76 -15.05 37.40
CA ALA A 91 -1.36 -14.97 37.77
C ALA A 91 -0.42 -15.70 36.79
N ASP A 92 -0.93 -16.69 36.04
CA ASP A 92 -0.20 -17.51 35.07
C ASP A 92 -0.12 -16.90 33.65
N ALA A 93 -0.52 -15.66 33.47
CA ALA A 93 -0.49 -15.00 32.18
C ALA A 93 0.94 -14.82 31.67
N ALA A 94 1.27 -15.46 30.53
CA ALA A 94 2.56 -15.29 29.87
C ALA A 94 2.79 -13.81 29.51
N THR A 95 3.98 -13.30 29.82
CA THR A 95 4.32 -11.88 29.60
C THR A 95 5.38 -11.73 28.51
N MET A 96 5.10 -10.87 27.53
CA MET A 96 6.05 -10.50 26.49
C MET A 96 6.40 -9.01 26.60
N HIS A 97 7.68 -8.68 26.49
CA HIS A 97 8.16 -7.30 26.48
C HIS A 97 8.62 -6.88 25.07
N ARG A 98 8.37 -5.63 24.72
CA ARG A 98 8.96 -4.98 23.54
C ARG A 98 9.84 -3.84 24.01
N LEU A 99 11.11 -3.85 23.57
CA LEU A 99 12.14 -2.95 24.05
C LEU A 99 12.63 -2.01 22.94
N ARG A 100 13.11 -0.83 23.36
CA ARG A 100 13.90 0.10 22.54
C ARG A 100 15.13 0.49 23.34
N GLY A 101 16.33 0.18 22.84
CA GLY A 101 17.57 0.51 23.53
C GLY A 101 17.62 0.01 25.00
N GLY A 102 17.12 -1.21 25.26
CA GLY A 102 17.03 -1.77 26.62
C GLY A 102 15.83 -1.32 27.46
N THR A 103 15.14 -0.25 27.08
CA THR A 103 13.94 0.25 27.78
C THR A 103 12.68 -0.50 27.34
N VAL A 104 11.88 -0.98 28.30
CA VAL A 104 10.59 -1.62 28.02
C VAL A 104 9.58 -0.56 27.58
N LEU A 105 9.13 -0.63 26.32
CA LEU A 105 8.11 0.27 25.76
C LEU A 105 6.71 -0.31 25.78
N SER A 106 6.58 -1.64 25.80
CA SER A 106 5.29 -2.29 26.03
C SER A 106 5.45 -3.66 26.70
N ARG A 107 4.48 -4.00 27.51
CA ARG A 107 4.32 -5.29 28.18
C ARG A 107 2.98 -5.88 27.78
N LEU A 108 3.01 -7.05 27.15
CA LEU A 108 1.82 -7.77 26.69
C LEU A 108 1.59 -8.96 27.61
N ARG A 109 0.38 -9.10 28.13
CA ARG A 109 -0.04 -10.25 28.94
C ARG A 109 -1.02 -11.09 28.13
N HIS A 110 -0.79 -12.40 28.11
CA HIS A 110 -1.56 -13.36 27.34
C HIS A 110 -2.31 -14.31 28.27
N ASN A 111 -3.55 -14.65 27.92
CA ASN A 111 -4.27 -15.74 28.60
C ASN A 111 -3.70 -17.12 28.19
N SER A 112 -4.25 -18.20 28.77
CA SER A 112 -3.88 -19.59 28.49
C SER A 112 -4.07 -19.99 27.00
N GLN A 113 -4.89 -19.24 26.25
CA GLN A 113 -5.13 -19.45 24.81
C GLN A 113 -4.17 -18.61 23.94
N GLY A 114 -3.18 -17.92 24.53
CA GLY A 114 -2.24 -17.07 23.81
C GLY A 114 -2.82 -15.75 23.31
N GLN A 115 -4.02 -15.35 23.74
CA GLN A 115 -4.63 -14.08 23.35
C GLN A 115 -4.15 -12.97 24.29
N VAL A 116 -3.84 -11.79 23.71
CA VAL A 116 -3.47 -10.61 24.51
C VAL A 116 -4.68 -10.10 25.28
N VAL A 117 -4.66 -10.18 26.60
CA VAL A 117 -5.71 -9.67 27.49
C VAL A 117 -5.39 -8.28 28.03
N GLN A 118 -4.10 -7.92 28.11
CA GLN A 118 -3.68 -6.56 28.47
C GLN A 118 -2.39 -6.18 27.75
N ALA A 119 -2.32 -4.94 27.30
CA ALA A 119 -1.10 -4.31 26.81
C ALA A 119 -0.86 -3.01 27.59
N ASP A 120 0.25 -2.98 28.34
CA ASP A 120 0.72 -1.77 29.01
C ASP A 120 1.79 -1.12 28.13
N HIS A 121 1.65 0.18 27.86
CA HIS A 121 2.64 0.98 27.13
C HIS A 121 3.32 1.94 28.09
N PHE A 122 4.63 2.11 27.95
CA PHE A 122 5.46 2.92 28.84
C PHE A 122 6.12 4.08 28.08
N ARG A 123 6.45 5.13 28.80
CA ARG A 123 7.34 6.21 28.36
C ARG A 123 8.80 5.77 28.44
N MET A 124 9.70 6.57 27.89
CA MET A 124 11.14 6.30 27.96
C MET A 124 11.70 6.35 29.40
N ASP A 125 11.05 7.08 30.29
CA ASP A 125 11.39 7.14 31.73
C ASP A 125 10.83 5.96 32.55
N GLY A 126 10.20 4.99 31.89
CA GLY A 126 9.58 3.81 32.52
C GLY A 126 8.19 4.06 33.13
N SER A 127 7.69 5.32 33.14
CA SER A 127 6.36 5.61 33.64
C SER A 127 5.28 5.04 32.72
N LEU A 128 4.17 4.54 33.32
CA LEU A 128 3.03 4.00 32.58
C LEU A 128 2.37 5.09 31.75
N LEU A 129 2.19 4.82 30.45
CA LEU A 129 1.55 5.75 29.50
C LEU A 129 0.10 5.38 29.23
N LEU A 130 -0.13 4.15 28.79
CA LEU A 130 -1.44 3.67 28.35
C LEU A 130 -1.62 2.21 28.73
N THR A 131 -2.74 1.88 29.35
CA THR A 131 -3.19 0.50 29.56
C THR A 131 -4.32 0.18 28.57
N ASP A 132 -4.19 -0.91 27.82
CA ASP A 132 -5.22 -1.44 26.91
C ASP A 132 -5.64 -2.82 27.44
N ARG A 133 -6.75 -2.85 28.17
CA ARG A 133 -7.34 -4.04 28.73
C ARG A 133 -8.44 -4.56 27.79
N ARG A 134 -8.46 -5.87 27.51
CA ARG A 134 -9.32 -6.46 26.47
C ARG A 134 -10.29 -7.54 26.97
N ASP A 135 -10.26 -7.85 28.24
CA ASP A 135 -11.07 -8.88 28.89
C ASP A 135 -12.16 -8.30 29.81
N VAL A 136 -12.31 -6.97 29.85
CA VAL A 136 -13.27 -6.30 30.72
C VAL A 136 -14.66 -6.34 30.10
N ARG A 137 -15.55 -7.17 30.65
CA ARG A 137 -16.97 -7.13 30.34
C ARG A 137 -17.74 -6.61 31.55
N ARG A 138 -18.40 -5.49 31.40
CA ARG A 138 -19.31 -4.94 32.42
C ARG A 138 -20.74 -4.95 31.90
N PRO A 139 -21.75 -5.15 32.77
CA PRO A 139 -23.15 -5.02 32.38
C PRO A 139 -23.39 -3.67 31.71
N GLY A 140 -23.99 -3.67 30.51
CA GLY A 140 -24.31 -2.46 29.75
C GLY A 140 -23.18 -1.87 28.91
N GLU A 141 -21.95 -2.41 28.95
CA GLU A 141 -20.86 -1.94 28.09
C GLU A 141 -20.82 -2.72 26.76
N PRO A 142 -20.61 -2.03 25.61
CA PRO A 142 -20.68 -2.63 24.27
C PRO A 142 -19.48 -3.54 23.94
N SER A 143 -18.39 -3.48 24.71
CA SER A 143 -17.20 -4.31 24.50
C SER A 143 -16.47 -4.60 25.82
N GLY A 144 -15.78 -5.74 25.89
CA GLY A 144 -14.88 -6.07 26.97
C GLY A 144 -13.50 -5.38 26.89
N ARG A 145 -13.42 -4.15 26.39
CA ARG A 145 -12.16 -3.39 26.23
C ARG A 145 -12.21 -2.09 26.98
N ARG A 146 -11.08 -1.76 27.61
CA ARG A 146 -10.85 -0.46 28.23
C ARG A 146 -9.44 0.01 27.94
N LEU A 147 -9.30 1.25 27.50
CA LEU A 147 -8.03 1.94 27.38
C LEU A 147 -7.98 3.06 28.41
N VAL A 148 -6.86 3.21 29.11
CA VAL A 148 -6.65 4.24 30.11
C VAL A 148 -5.32 4.93 29.86
N LEU A 149 -5.35 6.23 29.61
CA LEU A 149 -4.17 7.09 29.49
C LEU A 149 -3.80 7.61 30.87
N HIS A 150 -2.51 7.55 31.20
CA HIS A 150 -1.98 7.95 32.50
C HIS A 150 -1.04 9.16 32.38
N ASP A 151 -1.02 10.00 33.42
CA ASP A 151 0.00 11.04 33.57
C ASP A 151 1.36 10.42 34.01
N ARG A 152 2.42 11.22 34.15
CA ARG A 152 3.74 10.73 34.57
C ARG A 152 3.77 10.21 36.01
N ARG A 153 2.75 10.50 36.82
CA ARG A 153 2.59 9.98 38.19
C ARG A 153 1.72 8.72 38.26
N GLY A 154 1.34 8.17 37.09
CA GLY A 154 0.48 6.99 36.99
C GLY A 154 -1.00 7.25 37.23
N ARG A 155 -1.45 8.51 37.34
CA ARG A 155 -2.87 8.83 37.56
C ARG A 155 -3.62 8.78 36.25
N PRO A 156 -4.83 8.16 36.21
CA PRO A 156 -5.69 8.17 35.04
C PRO A 156 -6.10 9.59 34.64
N ILE A 157 -5.92 9.95 33.38
CA ILE A 157 -6.29 11.28 32.83
C ILE A 157 -7.36 11.19 31.74
N ARG A 158 -7.49 10.04 31.09
CA ARG A 158 -8.52 9.81 30.07
C ARG A 158 -8.74 8.32 29.84
N SER A 159 -9.97 7.92 29.49
CA SER A 159 -10.30 6.53 29.19
C SER A 159 -11.24 6.38 28.00
N TRP A 160 -11.16 5.22 27.31
CA TRP A 160 -12.01 4.85 26.18
C TRP A 160 -12.42 3.39 26.31
N THR A 161 -13.58 3.04 25.76
CA THR A 161 -14.06 1.66 25.63
C THR A 161 -13.77 1.07 24.26
N ARG A 162 -13.37 1.90 23.29
CA ARG A 162 -13.02 1.50 21.93
C ARG A 162 -11.70 2.15 21.50
N ILE A 163 -10.84 1.36 20.90
CA ILE A 163 -9.55 1.86 20.37
C ILE A 163 -9.74 2.95 19.29
N TRP A 164 -10.86 2.89 18.58
CA TRP A 164 -11.17 3.85 17.53
C TRP A 164 -11.38 5.27 18.06
N ASP A 165 -11.85 5.41 19.30
CA ASP A 165 -12.04 6.71 19.93
C ASP A 165 -10.68 7.34 20.30
N LEU A 166 -9.73 6.54 20.79
CA LEU A 166 -8.33 6.99 20.96
C LEU A 166 -7.70 7.43 19.63
N TYR A 167 -7.93 6.68 18.54
CA TYR A 167 -7.42 7.03 17.22
C TYR A 167 -8.04 8.34 16.71
N ALA A 168 -9.34 8.55 16.94
CA ALA A 168 -10.02 9.78 16.58
C ALA A 168 -9.46 10.99 17.33
N ASP A 169 -9.25 10.86 18.63
CA ASP A 169 -8.68 11.92 19.48
C ASP A 169 -7.25 12.27 19.02
N TRP A 170 -6.45 11.27 18.66
CA TRP A 170 -5.11 11.50 18.11
C TRP A 170 -5.16 12.25 16.78
N LEU A 171 -6.05 11.85 15.85
CA LEU A 171 -6.19 12.52 14.56
C LEU A 171 -6.73 13.95 14.75
N ASP A 172 -7.62 14.18 15.70
CA ASP A 172 -8.11 15.53 16.06
C ASP A 172 -6.96 16.39 16.59
N ALA A 173 -6.07 15.82 17.42
CA ALA A 173 -4.87 16.51 17.91
C ALA A 173 -3.90 16.87 16.77
N LEU A 174 -3.69 15.96 15.82
CA LEU A 174 -2.80 16.20 14.67
C LEU A 174 -3.34 17.26 13.71
N THR A 175 -4.63 17.22 13.42
CA THR A 175 -5.26 18.18 12.51
C THR A 175 -5.47 19.54 13.16
N ALA A 176 -5.75 19.57 14.45
CA ALA A 176 -6.05 20.79 15.22
C ALA A 176 -7.05 21.72 14.50
N GLY A 177 -8.10 21.14 13.88
CA GLY A 177 -9.12 21.87 13.12
C GLY A 177 -8.67 22.40 11.75
N ARG A 178 -7.42 22.18 11.34
CA ARG A 178 -6.89 22.68 10.06
C ARG A 178 -7.35 21.80 8.90
N PRO A 179 -7.58 22.37 7.69
CA PRO A 179 -7.86 21.61 6.49
C PRO A 179 -6.83 20.50 6.27
N SER A 180 -7.29 19.25 6.18
CA SER A 180 -6.43 18.08 6.12
C SER A 180 -6.97 17.03 5.16
N TYR A 181 -6.05 16.33 4.48
CA TYR A 181 -6.37 15.28 3.52
C TYR A 181 -5.77 13.96 3.98
N PHE A 182 -6.59 12.95 4.21
CA PHE A 182 -6.15 11.62 4.61
C PHE A 182 -6.28 10.63 3.47
N ILE A 183 -5.17 10.08 3.01
CA ILE A 183 -5.14 8.95 2.08
C ILE A 183 -4.89 7.67 2.89
N VAL A 184 -5.86 6.77 2.87
CA VAL A 184 -5.86 5.52 3.63
C VAL A 184 -5.46 4.38 2.72
N ASP A 185 -4.23 3.92 2.84
CA ASP A 185 -3.65 2.82 2.06
C ASP A 185 -3.97 1.45 2.67
N SER A 186 -4.09 1.40 3.99
CA SER A 186 -4.33 0.16 4.73
C SER A 186 -5.79 -0.24 4.74
N LYS A 187 -6.09 -1.46 4.28
CA LYS A 187 -7.41 -2.09 4.44
C LYS A 187 -7.82 -2.27 5.91
N THR A 188 -6.86 -2.33 6.83
CA THR A 188 -7.11 -2.48 8.28
C THR A 188 -7.53 -1.15 8.91
N ALA A 189 -6.94 -0.03 8.47
CA ALA A 189 -7.31 1.31 8.95
C ALA A 189 -8.60 1.85 8.30
N ALA A 190 -8.96 1.36 7.12
CA ALA A 190 -10.08 1.88 6.33
C ALA A 190 -11.45 1.81 7.06
N PRO A 191 -11.85 0.73 7.76
CA PRO A 191 -13.13 0.69 8.48
C PRO A 191 -13.26 1.74 9.58
N PHE A 192 -12.14 2.08 10.23
CA PHE A 192 -12.10 3.18 11.19
C PHE A 192 -12.24 4.52 10.48
N MET A 193 -11.43 4.77 9.46
CA MET A 193 -11.43 6.04 8.74
C MET A 193 -12.75 6.33 8.03
N ALA A 194 -13.50 5.32 7.64
CA ALA A 194 -14.86 5.47 7.13
C ALA A 194 -15.81 6.12 8.16
N ARG A 195 -15.53 5.94 9.46
CA ARG A 195 -16.32 6.53 10.57
C ARG A 195 -15.77 7.85 11.06
N TYR A 196 -14.52 8.16 10.77
CA TYR A 196 -13.88 9.41 11.17
C TYR A 196 -14.31 10.54 10.24
N ARG A 197 -15.26 11.36 10.71
CA ARG A 197 -15.84 12.47 9.94
C ARG A 197 -15.61 13.79 10.65
N ARG A 198 -14.92 14.72 9.99
CA ARG A 198 -14.69 16.09 10.45
C ARG A 198 -14.91 17.06 9.29
N PRO A 199 -15.48 18.25 9.51
CA PRO A 199 -15.74 19.23 8.44
C PRO A 199 -14.47 19.65 7.68
N HIS A 200 -13.37 19.76 8.40
CA HIS A 200 -12.07 20.18 7.88
C HIS A 200 -11.20 19.03 7.30
N VAL A 201 -11.69 17.80 7.31
CA VAL A 201 -10.95 16.61 6.86
C VAL A 201 -11.60 15.99 5.62
N VAL A 202 -10.83 15.80 4.56
CA VAL A 202 -11.21 15.00 3.38
C VAL A 202 -10.55 13.62 3.48
N THR A 203 -11.34 12.56 3.31
CA THR A 203 -10.87 11.17 3.42
C THR A 203 -10.90 10.47 2.07
N ALA A 204 -9.79 9.83 1.70
CA ALA A 204 -9.70 8.98 0.53
C ALA A 204 -9.22 7.57 0.92
N HIS A 205 -9.88 6.52 0.44
CA HIS A 205 -9.38 5.15 0.56
C HIS A 205 -8.78 4.69 -0.76
N LEU A 206 -7.47 4.36 -0.78
CA LEU A 206 -6.78 3.85 -1.96
C LEU A 206 -6.74 2.31 -1.95
N VAL A 207 -7.35 1.70 -2.94
CA VAL A 207 -7.45 0.25 -3.09
C VAL A 207 -6.28 -0.29 -3.91
N HIS A 208 -5.21 -0.73 -3.25
CA HIS A 208 -3.96 -1.19 -3.88
C HIS A 208 -3.99 -2.53 -4.61
N GLY A 209 -4.98 -3.35 -4.42
CA GLY A 209 -5.02 -4.67 -5.05
C GLY A 209 -6.40 -5.01 -5.59
N ALA A 210 -6.51 -6.10 -6.36
CA ALA A 210 -7.78 -6.59 -6.83
C ALA A 210 -8.77 -6.75 -5.66
N HIS A 211 -9.98 -6.24 -5.83
CA HIS A 211 -11.04 -6.30 -4.82
C HIS A 211 -11.84 -7.62 -4.92
N ARG A 212 -11.76 -8.30 -6.06
CA ARG A 212 -12.36 -9.63 -6.31
C ARG A 212 -11.30 -10.72 -6.16
N ASP A 213 -11.73 -11.89 -5.79
CA ASP A 213 -10.93 -13.13 -5.80
C ASP A 213 -11.00 -13.83 -7.18
N ALA A 214 -10.44 -15.03 -7.27
CA ALA A 214 -10.41 -15.79 -8.52
C ALA A 214 -11.81 -16.28 -8.99
N THR A 215 -12.81 -16.30 -8.11
CA THR A 215 -14.20 -16.65 -8.43
C THR A 215 -15.02 -15.44 -8.87
N GLY A 216 -14.45 -14.24 -8.84
CA GLY A 216 -15.12 -12.98 -9.11
C GLY A 216 -15.86 -12.39 -7.90
N ALA A 217 -15.85 -13.05 -6.75
CA ALA A 217 -16.48 -12.56 -5.52
C ALA A 217 -15.62 -11.49 -4.81
N LEU A 218 -16.27 -10.62 -4.03
CA LEU A 218 -15.55 -9.65 -3.21
C LEU A 218 -14.67 -10.36 -2.18
N LYS A 219 -13.38 -10.01 -2.14
CA LYS A 219 -12.44 -10.57 -1.17
C LYS A 219 -12.89 -10.29 0.26
N LYS A 220 -13.06 -11.34 1.08
CA LYS A 220 -13.43 -11.23 2.51
C LYS A 220 -12.54 -10.24 3.26
N SER A 221 -11.24 -10.19 2.97
CA SER A 221 -10.29 -9.26 3.60
C SER A 221 -10.49 -7.79 3.26
N ARG A 222 -11.29 -7.45 2.24
CA ARG A 222 -11.60 -6.08 1.81
C ARG A 222 -13.05 -5.69 2.13
N SER A 223 -13.91 -6.66 2.38
CA SER A 223 -15.32 -6.43 2.67
C SER A 223 -15.56 -5.40 3.77
N PRO A 224 -14.84 -5.40 4.93
CA PRO A 224 -15.07 -4.41 5.99
C PRO A 224 -14.80 -2.96 5.58
N ALA A 225 -13.89 -2.73 4.63
CA ALA A 225 -13.60 -1.40 4.10
C ALA A 225 -14.58 -1.01 2.99
N LEU A 226 -14.88 -1.96 2.08
CA LEU A 226 -15.72 -1.70 0.92
C LEU A 226 -17.20 -1.60 1.25
N SER A 227 -17.70 -2.30 2.28
CA SER A 227 -19.08 -2.13 2.79
C SER A 227 -19.37 -0.73 3.35
N GLN A 228 -18.34 0.08 3.59
CA GLN A 228 -18.43 1.47 4.05
C GLN A 228 -17.82 2.45 3.04
N ALA A 229 -17.70 2.05 1.78
CA ALA A 229 -17.05 2.83 0.72
C ALA A 229 -17.75 4.20 0.49
N ASP A 230 -19.05 4.27 0.66
CA ASP A 230 -19.88 5.47 0.56
C ASP A 230 -19.59 6.52 1.65
N ARG A 231 -18.93 6.10 2.72
CA ARG A 231 -18.51 6.98 3.81
C ARG A 231 -17.20 7.70 3.57
N PHE A 232 -16.42 7.30 2.57
CA PHE A 232 -15.27 8.07 2.13
C PHE A 232 -15.68 9.20 1.18
N ASP A 233 -14.96 10.31 1.21
CA ASP A 233 -15.16 11.36 0.21
C ASP A 233 -14.72 10.90 -1.18
N VAL A 234 -13.68 10.06 -1.21
CA VAL A 234 -13.14 9.43 -2.43
C VAL A 234 -12.75 7.99 -2.15
N VAL A 235 -13.11 7.08 -3.03
CA VAL A 235 -12.49 5.75 -3.15
C VAL A 235 -11.62 5.77 -4.40
N ALA A 236 -10.32 5.77 -4.20
CA ALA A 236 -9.35 5.76 -5.29
C ALA A 236 -8.98 4.33 -5.68
N VAL A 237 -8.92 4.06 -6.97
CA VAL A 237 -8.46 2.81 -7.56
C VAL A 237 -7.40 3.07 -8.61
N LEU A 238 -6.63 2.05 -8.97
CA LEU A 238 -5.43 2.22 -9.79
C LEU A 238 -5.67 1.99 -11.29
N SER A 239 -6.85 1.53 -11.69
CA SER A 239 -7.21 1.27 -13.09
C SER A 239 -8.68 1.57 -13.38
N ARG A 240 -8.98 1.88 -14.65
CA ARG A 240 -10.34 2.13 -15.12
C ARG A 240 -11.20 0.85 -15.08
N ALA A 241 -10.60 -0.29 -15.38
CA ALA A 241 -11.28 -1.58 -15.30
C ALA A 241 -11.73 -1.86 -13.86
N GLN A 242 -10.84 -1.68 -12.88
CA GLN A 242 -11.20 -1.82 -11.47
C GLN A 242 -12.29 -0.81 -11.05
N ALA A 243 -12.22 0.43 -11.53
CA ALA A 243 -13.26 1.44 -11.25
C ALA A 243 -14.64 1.02 -11.79
N ARG A 244 -14.69 0.46 -13.01
CA ARG A 244 -15.95 -0.07 -13.59
C ARG A 244 -16.54 -1.19 -12.77
N ASP A 245 -15.70 -2.16 -12.41
CA ASP A 245 -16.14 -3.32 -11.64
C ASP A 245 -16.59 -2.92 -10.24
N MET A 246 -15.84 -2.05 -9.56
CA MET A 246 -16.24 -1.57 -8.24
C MET A 246 -17.54 -0.74 -8.28
N ARG A 247 -17.80 0.05 -9.33
CA ARG A 247 -19.09 0.74 -9.48
C ARG A 247 -20.25 -0.24 -9.67
N ARG A 248 -19.99 -1.35 -10.38
CA ARG A 248 -21.00 -2.42 -10.53
C ARG A 248 -21.29 -3.11 -9.20
N ASP A 249 -20.23 -3.39 -8.41
CA ASP A 249 -20.35 -4.15 -7.16
C ASP A 249 -20.90 -3.32 -6.01
N LEU A 250 -20.56 -2.04 -5.94
CA LEU A 250 -20.88 -1.15 -4.82
C LEU A 250 -22.02 -0.17 -5.13
N GLY A 251 -22.50 -0.15 -6.37
CA GLY A 251 -23.52 0.79 -6.81
C GLY A 251 -23.01 2.23 -7.01
N PRO A 252 -23.91 3.18 -7.22
CA PRO A 252 -23.56 4.57 -7.60
C PRO A 252 -23.10 5.44 -6.42
N SER A 253 -23.32 4.99 -5.18
CA SER A 253 -23.15 5.82 -4.00
C SER A 253 -21.70 6.24 -3.70
N PRO A 254 -20.68 5.36 -3.74
CA PRO A 254 -19.30 5.76 -3.50
C PRO A 254 -18.72 6.54 -4.67
N VAL A 255 -17.93 7.57 -4.34
CA VAL A 255 -17.17 8.35 -5.34
C VAL A 255 -15.93 7.58 -5.73
N ILE A 256 -16.00 6.79 -6.79
CA ILE A 256 -14.87 6.01 -7.27
C ILE A 256 -14.11 6.80 -8.36
N THR A 257 -12.84 7.07 -8.11
CA THR A 257 -11.93 7.75 -9.04
C THR A 257 -10.71 6.91 -9.36
N VAL A 258 -10.11 7.15 -10.52
CA VAL A 258 -8.86 6.47 -10.90
C VAL A 258 -7.69 7.40 -10.61
N VAL A 259 -6.76 6.94 -9.76
CA VAL A 259 -5.53 7.65 -9.46
C VAL A 259 -4.38 6.66 -9.54
N SER A 260 -3.43 6.92 -10.42
CA SER A 260 -2.29 6.03 -10.64
C SER A 260 -1.26 6.13 -9.50
N ASN A 261 -0.43 5.10 -9.36
CA ASN A 261 0.78 5.22 -8.56
C ASN A 261 1.88 5.91 -9.39
N PRO A 262 2.67 6.81 -8.80
CA PRO A 262 3.79 7.43 -9.51
C PRO A 262 4.89 6.39 -9.80
N THR A 263 5.54 6.55 -10.93
CA THR A 263 6.62 5.67 -11.38
C THR A 263 7.90 6.45 -11.48
N HIS A 264 8.99 5.88 -11.01
CA HIS A 264 10.30 6.49 -11.11
C HIS A 264 10.63 6.74 -12.59
N ARG A 265 10.87 7.98 -12.93
CA ARG A 265 11.53 8.29 -14.19
C ARG A 265 12.97 7.86 -13.98
N ALA A 266 13.47 6.88 -14.75
CA ALA A 266 14.89 6.56 -14.73
C ALA A 266 15.63 7.89 -14.95
N GLU A 267 16.40 8.35 -13.96
CA GLU A 267 17.13 9.63 -14.00
C GLU A 267 18.09 9.71 -15.18
N ARG A 268 18.50 8.58 -15.70
CA ARG A 268 19.03 8.39 -17.03
C ARG A 268 18.06 7.48 -17.77
N ALA A 269 17.23 8.03 -18.63
CA ALA A 269 16.82 7.28 -19.80
C ALA A 269 18.12 6.78 -20.44
N LEU A 270 18.51 5.54 -20.06
CA LEU A 270 19.64 4.91 -20.72
C LEU A 270 19.36 5.09 -22.21
N SER A 271 20.29 5.75 -22.89
CA SER A 271 20.24 5.92 -24.34
C SER A 271 19.60 4.67 -24.94
N PRO A 272 18.78 4.76 -26.00
CA PRO A 272 18.28 3.57 -26.69
C PRO A 272 19.42 2.78 -27.34
N ALA A 273 20.60 2.71 -26.68
CA ALA A 273 21.72 1.89 -27.03
C ALA A 273 21.23 0.48 -27.30
N SER A 274 21.81 -0.16 -28.31
CA SER A 274 21.46 -1.51 -28.69
C SER A 274 21.64 -2.46 -27.48
N ARG A 275 20.50 -2.95 -26.97
CA ARG A 275 20.50 -3.98 -25.93
C ARG A 275 20.47 -5.32 -26.60
N PRO A 276 21.19 -6.35 -26.09
CA PRO A 276 21.10 -7.69 -26.63
C PRO A 276 19.61 -8.10 -26.67
N PRO A 277 19.04 -8.41 -27.84
CA PRO A 277 17.61 -8.75 -27.94
C PRO A 277 17.25 -9.99 -27.13
N THR A 278 18.24 -10.81 -26.84
CA THR A 278 18.11 -12.10 -26.15
C THR A 278 18.04 -11.99 -24.61
N LYS A 279 18.21 -10.78 -24.04
CA LYS A 279 18.24 -10.62 -22.58
C LYS A 279 16.87 -10.27 -21.99
N GLY A 280 16.28 -11.20 -21.25
CA GLY A 280 15.04 -11.04 -20.52
C GLY A 280 15.23 -10.84 -19.03
N VAL A 281 14.20 -10.29 -18.36
CA VAL A 281 14.19 -10.06 -16.93
C VAL A 281 12.80 -10.29 -16.31
N VAL A 282 12.79 -10.76 -15.06
CA VAL A 282 11.63 -10.77 -14.17
C VAL A 282 12.01 -10.07 -12.87
N VAL A 283 11.20 -9.09 -12.42
CA VAL A 283 11.33 -8.47 -11.10
C VAL A 283 10.01 -8.66 -10.38
N ALA A 284 9.97 -9.58 -9.41
CA ALA A 284 8.73 -9.92 -8.71
C ALA A 284 9.00 -10.63 -7.38
N SER A 285 8.07 -10.50 -6.41
CA SER A 285 8.03 -11.45 -5.28
C SER A 285 7.73 -12.86 -5.81
N LEU A 286 8.48 -13.86 -5.36
CA LEU A 286 8.37 -15.24 -5.85
C LEU A 286 7.21 -15.97 -5.14
N THR A 287 5.99 -15.57 -5.46
CA THR A 287 4.76 -16.16 -4.93
C THR A 287 3.98 -16.88 -6.03
N ARG A 288 3.12 -17.83 -5.65
CA ARG A 288 2.23 -18.54 -6.61
C ARG A 288 1.41 -17.58 -7.48
N ARG A 289 0.98 -16.45 -6.91
CA ARG A 289 0.21 -15.42 -7.63
C ARG A 289 0.98 -14.80 -8.79
N LYS A 290 2.31 -14.68 -8.68
CA LYS A 290 3.16 -14.08 -9.72
C LYS A 290 3.46 -15.00 -10.89
N ARG A 291 3.25 -16.32 -10.74
CA ARG A 291 3.45 -17.35 -11.78
C ARG A 291 4.80 -17.24 -12.52
N VAL A 292 5.88 -16.96 -11.80
CA VAL A 292 7.22 -16.81 -12.38
C VAL A 292 7.65 -18.10 -13.11
N SER A 293 7.12 -19.27 -12.71
CA SER A 293 7.31 -20.54 -13.41
C SER A 293 6.90 -20.49 -14.88
N HIS A 294 5.84 -19.73 -15.24
CA HIS A 294 5.42 -19.56 -16.64
C HIS A 294 6.44 -18.76 -17.45
N ALA A 295 7.06 -17.74 -16.85
CA ALA A 295 8.12 -16.98 -17.51
C ALA A 295 9.34 -17.86 -17.80
N ILE A 296 9.75 -18.70 -16.83
CA ILE A 296 10.83 -19.68 -17.00
C ILE A 296 10.47 -20.68 -18.10
N SER A 297 9.26 -21.24 -18.07
CA SER A 297 8.80 -22.21 -19.10
C SER A 297 8.80 -21.60 -20.49
N ALA A 298 8.27 -20.39 -20.66
CA ALA A 298 8.19 -19.72 -21.96
C ALA A 298 9.60 -19.48 -22.57
N VAL A 299 10.54 -18.95 -21.78
CA VAL A 299 11.91 -18.71 -22.27
C VAL A 299 12.60 -20.03 -22.63
N ARG A 300 12.48 -21.05 -21.79
CA ARG A 300 13.03 -22.38 -22.07
C ARG A 300 12.43 -22.99 -23.33
N GLN A 301 11.12 -22.86 -23.54
CA GLN A 301 10.44 -23.35 -24.74
C GLN A 301 11.00 -22.70 -26.02
N VAL A 302 11.26 -21.38 -25.99
CA VAL A 302 11.88 -20.67 -27.11
C VAL A 302 13.32 -21.17 -27.33
N ASN A 303 14.12 -21.35 -26.26
CA ASN A 303 15.50 -21.83 -26.35
C ASN A 303 15.55 -23.22 -27.00
N ILE A 304 14.63 -24.11 -26.63
CA ILE A 304 14.58 -25.48 -27.20
C ILE A 304 14.04 -25.45 -28.64
N SER A 305 12.88 -24.87 -28.89
CA SER A 305 12.18 -24.98 -30.19
C SER A 305 12.84 -24.20 -31.30
N ARG A 306 13.62 -23.13 -30.98
CA ARG A 306 14.27 -22.26 -31.95
C ARG A 306 15.82 -22.33 -31.88
N GLN A 307 16.34 -23.24 -31.07
CA GLN A 307 17.79 -23.32 -30.80
C GLN A 307 18.40 -21.95 -30.44
N ALA A 308 17.63 -21.17 -29.66
CA ALA A 308 18.00 -19.82 -29.24
C ALA A 308 18.82 -19.87 -27.93
N SER A 309 19.54 -18.79 -27.63
CA SER A 309 20.28 -18.61 -26.38
C SER A 309 19.74 -17.40 -25.62
N LEU A 310 18.44 -17.41 -25.32
CA LEU A 310 17.82 -16.35 -24.52
C LEU A 310 18.20 -16.49 -23.06
N SER A 311 18.68 -15.41 -22.45
CA SER A 311 18.91 -15.36 -21.00
C SER A 311 17.70 -14.77 -20.26
N LEU A 312 17.43 -15.31 -19.07
CA LEU A 312 16.42 -14.77 -18.17
C LEU A 312 17.00 -14.58 -16.77
N ASP A 313 17.10 -13.33 -16.35
CA ASP A 313 17.47 -12.96 -14.99
C ASP A 313 16.20 -12.76 -14.14
N VAL A 314 16.07 -13.48 -13.04
CA VAL A 314 14.93 -13.40 -12.12
C VAL A 314 15.38 -12.77 -10.81
N TYR A 315 14.85 -11.59 -10.47
CA TYR A 315 15.12 -10.86 -9.24
C TYR A 315 13.90 -10.90 -8.32
N GLY A 316 14.10 -11.30 -7.09
CA GLY A 316 13.09 -11.38 -6.06
C GLY A 316 13.23 -12.61 -5.17
N ASP A 317 12.42 -12.65 -4.12
CA ASP A 317 12.37 -13.76 -3.17
C ASP A 317 10.93 -14.09 -2.77
N GLY A 318 10.72 -15.25 -2.16
CA GLY A 318 9.44 -15.68 -1.68
C GLY A 318 9.25 -17.19 -1.61
N GLU A 319 8.05 -17.60 -1.20
CA GLU A 319 7.69 -19.00 -0.94
C GLU A 319 7.94 -19.99 -2.08
N SER A 320 7.96 -19.50 -3.33
CA SER A 320 8.11 -20.33 -4.51
C SER A 320 9.58 -20.50 -4.93
N ARG A 321 10.55 -19.86 -4.26
CA ARG A 321 11.96 -19.82 -4.67
C ARG A 321 12.56 -21.20 -4.92
N VAL A 322 12.42 -22.12 -3.98
CA VAL A 322 13.01 -23.48 -4.08
C VAL A 322 12.49 -24.24 -5.31
N ALA A 323 11.19 -24.13 -5.59
CA ALA A 323 10.60 -24.77 -6.76
C ALA A 323 11.08 -24.14 -8.08
N LEU A 324 11.19 -22.80 -8.10
CA LEU A 324 11.68 -22.06 -9.28
C LEU A 324 13.17 -22.30 -9.55
N ASP A 325 14.02 -22.38 -8.51
CA ASP A 325 15.43 -22.75 -8.65
C ASP A 325 15.58 -24.13 -9.28
N ARG A 326 14.77 -25.11 -8.85
CA ARG A 326 14.78 -26.46 -9.44
C ARG A 326 14.38 -26.42 -10.93
N GLN A 327 13.36 -25.62 -11.26
CA GLN A 327 12.90 -25.47 -12.65
C GLN A 327 13.96 -24.77 -13.52
N ALA A 328 14.65 -23.75 -13.01
CA ALA A 328 15.66 -22.99 -13.74
C ALA A 328 16.93 -23.81 -14.06
N ARG A 329 17.31 -24.76 -13.19
CA ARG A 329 18.51 -25.61 -13.40
C ARG A 329 18.48 -26.39 -14.72
N SER A 330 17.34 -26.57 -15.35
CA SER A 330 17.22 -27.26 -16.64
C SER A 330 17.63 -26.39 -17.85
N ASP A 331 17.92 -25.08 -17.65
CA ASP A 331 18.46 -24.19 -18.69
C ASP A 331 19.51 -23.25 -18.06
N PRO A 332 20.79 -23.37 -18.44
CA PRO A 332 21.90 -22.60 -17.85
C PRO A 332 21.79 -21.09 -18.09
N ASN A 333 20.95 -20.67 -19.03
CA ASN A 333 20.72 -19.27 -19.35
C ASN A 333 19.69 -18.61 -18.41
N ILE A 334 19.03 -19.37 -17.48
CA ILE A 334 18.04 -18.86 -16.54
C ILE A 334 18.66 -18.81 -15.15
N ARG A 335 18.67 -17.61 -14.54
CA ARG A 335 19.31 -17.36 -13.24
C ARG A 335 18.37 -16.68 -12.26
N LEU A 336 18.28 -17.20 -11.03
CA LEU A 336 17.58 -16.59 -9.92
C LEU A 336 18.59 -15.91 -8.98
N HIS A 337 18.48 -14.58 -8.86
CA HIS A 337 19.41 -13.76 -8.09
C HIS A 337 18.98 -13.51 -6.64
N GLY A 338 17.74 -13.88 -6.27
CA GLY A 338 17.19 -13.55 -4.97
C GLY A 338 16.75 -12.09 -4.86
N HIS A 339 16.56 -11.62 -3.62
CA HIS A 339 16.25 -10.22 -3.37
C HIS A 339 17.49 -9.35 -3.60
N VAL A 340 17.36 -8.33 -4.45
CA VAL A 340 18.44 -7.40 -4.80
C VAL A 340 17.88 -5.98 -4.70
N ALA A 341 18.53 -5.11 -3.94
CA ALA A 341 18.05 -3.75 -3.69
C ALA A 341 17.94 -2.90 -4.98
N ASP A 342 18.87 -3.11 -5.92
CA ASP A 342 18.92 -2.41 -7.22
C ASP A 342 18.22 -3.17 -8.37
N ALA A 343 17.31 -4.11 -8.05
CA ALA A 343 16.61 -4.92 -9.07
C ALA A 343 15.92 -4.07 -10.15
N ARG A 344 15.49 -2.86 -9.83
CA ARG A 344 14.87 -1.92 -10.78
C ARG A 344 15.86 -1.38 -11.81
N GLU A 345 17.11 -1.16 -11.42
CA GLU A 345 18.16 -0.72 -12.34
C GLU A 345 18.48 -1.80 -13.38
N ARG A 346 18.32 -3.07 -12.99
CA ARG A 346 18.51 -4.22 -13.90
C ARG A 346 17.52 -4.22 -15.06
N LEU A 347 16.33 -3.62 -14.90
CA LEU A 347 15.38 -3.42 -16.00
C LEU A 347 16.02 -2.62 -17.17
N GLY A 348 16.90 -1.66 -16.84
CA GLY A 348 17.63 -0.87 -17.83
C GLY A 348 18.58 -1.68 -18.72
N HIS A 349 19.01 -2.86 -18.28
CA HIS A 349 19.97 -3.72 -18.99
C HIS A 349 19.33 -4.86 -19.78
N ALA A 350 18.01 -5.06 -19.64
CA ALA A 350 17.26 -6.09 -20.35
C ALA A 350 16.54 -5.52 -21.58
N SER A 351 16.32 -6.34 -22.58
CA SER A 351 15.53 -5.98 -23.76
C SER A 351 14.04 -6.17 -23.54
N PHE A 352 13.66 -7.21 -22.80
CA PHE A 352 12.27 -7.49 -22.47
C PHE A 352 12.09 -7.88 -20.99
N ALA A 353 10.89 -7.65 -20.47
CA ALA A 353 10.51 -8.07 -19.12
C ALA A 353 9.20 -8.86 -19.18
N LEU A 354 9.13 -9.94 -18.39
CA LEU A 354 7.98 -10.84 -18.36
C LEU A 354 7.12 -10.58 -17.13
N PHE A 355 5.78 -10.48 -17.33
CA PHE A 355 4.77 -10.21 -16.30
C PHE A 355 3.68 -11.27 -16.36
N THR A 356 3.81 -12.30 -15.56
CA THR A 356 2.98 -13.51 -15.60
C THR A 356 1.99 -13.62 -14.45
N ALA A 357 1.74 -12.54 -13.70
CA ALA A 357 0.86 -12.55 -12.55
C ALA A 357 -0.57 -13.01 -12.91
N HIS A 358 -1.24 -13.61 -11.92
CA HIS A 358 -2.67 -13.93 -12.04
C HIS A 358 -3.56 -12.69 -11.87
N SER A 359 -3.21 -11.81 -10.97
CA SER A 359 -3.96 -10.57 -10.68
C SER A 359 -3.10 -9.56 -9.95
N GLU A 360 -3.33 -8.27 -10.19
CA GLU A 360 -2.69 -7.13 -9.52
C GLU A 360 -3.75 -6.07 -9.21
N GLY A 361 -3.39 -5.08 -8.38
CA GLY A 361 -4.15 -3.82 -8.34
C GLY A 361 -3.65 -2.85 -9.40
N PHE A 362 -2.32 -2.86 -9.59
CA PHE A 362 -1.62 -2.12 -10.63
C PHE A 362 -0.20 -2.71 -10.79
N PRO A 363 0.24 -3.03 -12.01
CA PRO A 363 1.53 -3.65 -12.25
C PRO A 363 2.65 -2.61 -12.28
N LEU A 364 3.10 -2.12 -11.12
CA LEU A 364 4.16 -1.10 -11.01
C LEU A 364 5.42 -1.49 -11.76
N ALA A 365 5.89 -2.73 -11.57
CA ALA A 365 7.10 -3.23 -12.22
C ALA A 365 7.00 -3.21 -13.76
N LEU A 366 5.79 -3.35 -14.32
CA LEU A 366 5.56 -3.23 -15.77
C LEU A 366 5.79 -1.79 -16.24
N VAL A 367 5.26 -0.82 -15.51
CA VAL A 367 5.45 0.59 -15.84
C VAL A 367 6.92 0.99 -15.65
N GLU A 368 7.58 0.47 -14.62
CA GLU A 368 9.02 0.66 -14.36
C GLU A 368 9.87 0.09 -15.50
N ALA A 369 9.54 -1.12 -15.98
CA ALA A 369 10.21 -1.71 -17.15
C ALA A 369 10.08 -0.84 -18.40
N MET A 370 8.86 -0.34 -18.68
CA MET A 370 8.64 0.57 -19.80
C MET A 370 9.40 1.89 -19.62
N ALA A 371 9.44 2.46 -18.43
CA ALA A 371 10.19 3.68 -18.12
C ALA A 371 11.69 3.49 -18.32
N ALA A 372 12.21 2.31 -17.97
CA ALA A 372 13.59 1.91 -18.20
C ALA A 372 13.88 1.56 -19.67
N GLY A 373 12.89 1.62 -20.56
CA GLY A 373 13.04 1.24 -21.98
C GLY A 373 13.13 -0.26 -22.24
N CYS A 374 12.62 -1.08 -21.33
CA CYS A 374 12.47 -2.52 -21.51
C CYS A 374 11.10 -2.81 -22.13
N VAL A 375 11.01 -3.74 -23.08
CA VAL A 375 9.74 -4.10 -23.73
C VAL A 375 8.95 -5.05 -22.79
N PRO A 376 7.76 -4.68 -22.31
CA PRO A 376 6.97 -5.57 -21.50
C PRO A 376 6.28 -6.65 -22.35
N ILE A 377 6.29 -7.88 -21.88
CA ILE A 377 5.50 -8.99 -22.38
C ILE A 377 4.69 -9.52 -21.19
N ALA A 378 3.38 -9.34 -21.23
CA ALA A 378 2.53 -9.58 -20.07
C ALA A 378 1.30 -10.42 -20.39
N TYR A 379 0.87 -11.20 -19.43
CA TYR A 379 -0.49 -11.73 -19.42
C TYR A 379 -1.52 -10.61 -19.32
N ASP A 380 -2.65 -10.80 -19.97
CA ASP A 380 -3.84 -9.98 -19.75
C ASP A 380 -4.55 -10.46 -18.47
N PHE A 381 -4.27 -9.79 -17.37
CA PHE A 381 -4.84 -10.10 -16.06
C PHE A 381 -5.52 -8.88 -15.44
N ASP A 382 -6.44 -9.11 -14.55
CA ASP A 382 -7.08 -8.08 -13.75
C ASP A 382 -6.16 -7.62 -12.60
N TYR A 383 -5.78 -6.32 -12.52
CA TYR A 383 -6.11 -5.20 -13.37
C TYR A 383 -4.82 -4.57 -13.90
N GLY A 384 -4.89 -3.84 -15.02
CA GLY A 384 -3.85 -2.90 -15.43
C GLY A 384 -3.14 -3.16 -16.76
N PRO A 385 -2.67 -4.37 -17.10
CA PRO A 385 -1.86 -4.58 -18.31
C PRO A 385 -2.54 -4.09 -19.59
N ALA A 386 -3.82 -4.39 -19.82
CA ALA A 386 -4.59 -3.96 -20.99
C ALA A 386 -4.77 -2.42 -21.08
N GLU A 387 -4.65 -1.69 -19.97
CA GLU A 387 -4.72 -0.22 -19.97
C GLU A 387 -3.37 0.46 -20.23
N ILE A 388 -2.28 -0.33 -20.10
CA ILE A 388 -0.90 0.15 -20.23
C ILE A 388 -0.29 -0.31 -21.54
N ILE A 389 -0.46 -1.60 -21.89
CA ILE A 389 0.08 -2.19 -23.11
C ILE A 389 -0.90 -2.06 -24.25
N ARG A 390 -0.40 -1.55 -25.38
CA ARG A 390 -1.01 -1.66 -26.70
C ARG A 390 -0.23 -2.73 -27.44
N HIS A 391 -0.85 -3.89 -27.61
CA HIS A 391 -0.24 -5.09 -28.21
C HIS A 391 0.54 -4.74 -29.50
N ARG A 392 1.78 -5.23 -29.63
CA ARG A 392 2.72 -5.00 -30.75
C ARG A 392 3.13 -3.55 -30.98
N ARG A 393 2.64 -2.59 -30.19
CA ARG A 393 2.99 -1.18 -30.33
C ARG A 393 3.98 -0.69 -29.26
N ASN A 394 3.74 -1.02 -27.99
CA ASN A 394 4.61 -0.66 -26.86
C ASN A 394 4.91 -1.82 -25.92
N GLY A 395 4.55 -3.05 -26.31
CA GLY A 395 4.72 -4.30 -25.60
C GLY A 395 3.81 -5.38 -26.16
N TYR A 396 3.80 -6.53 -25.50
CA TYR A 396 2.95 -7.66 -25.87
C TYR A 396 2.00 -7.99 -24.74
N LEU A 397 0.73 -8.19 -25.09
CA LEU A 397 -0.33 -8.62 -24.19
C LEU A 397 -0.86 -9.96 -24.72
N VAL A 398 -0.82 -11.01 -23.88
CA VAL A 398 -1.21 -12.36 -24.26
C VAL A 398 -2.22 -12.94 -23.27
N PRO A 399 -3.01 -13.96 -23.63
CA PRO A 399 -4.01 -14.53 -22.75
C PRO A 399 -3.41 -14.99 -21.41
N SER A 400 -4.15 -14.75 -20.30
CA SER A 400 -3.66 -15.09 -18.96
C SER A 400 -3.54 -16.60 -18.76
N GLY A 401 -2.34 -17.06 -18.46
CA GLY A 401 -2.01 -18.47 -18.21
C GLY A 401 -1.54 -19.25 -19.44
N ASP A 402 -1.62 -18.65 -20.61
CA ASP A 402 -1.17 -19.26 -21.87
C ASP A 402 0.34 -19.11 -22.03
N VAL A 403 1.08 -20.19 -21.71
CA VAL A 403 2.55 -20.22 -21.78
C VAL A 403 3.02 -20.26 -23.24
N ASP A 404 2.28 -20.88 -24.12
CA ASP A 404 2.63 -20.98 -25.55
C ASP A 404 2.53 -19.59 -26.21
N ALA A 405 1.44 -18.88 -25.99
CA ALA A 405 1.29 -17.50 -26.46
C ALA A 405 2.36 -16.57 -25.86
N LEU A 406 2.78 -16.81 -24.59
CA LEU A 406 3.86 -16.06 -23.97
C LEU A 406 5.20 -16.33 -24.66
N ALA A 407 5.51 -17.60 -24.96
CA ALA A 407 6.71 -18.03 -25.69
C ALA A 407 6.74 -17.43 -27.10
N ASP A 408 5.64 -17.49 -27.83
CA ASP A 408 5.51 -16.89 -29.17
C ASP A 408 5.72 -15.38 -29.16
N ALA A 409 5.18 -14.66 -28.18
CA ALA A 409 5.39 -13.25 -28.02
C ALA A 409 6.87 -12.90 -27.72
N VAL A 410 7.56 -13.71 -26.91
CA VAL A 410 9.01 -13.58 -26.67
C VAL A 410 9.76 -13.78 -27.96
N ALA A 411 9.48 -14.85 -28.70
CA ALA A 411 10.16 -15.17 -29.95
C ALA A 411 9.93 -14.10 -31.03
N GLU A 412 8.69 -13.60 -31.15
CA GLU A 412 8.36 -12.49 -32.05
C GLU A 412 9.16 -11.23 -31.72
N MET A 413 9.17 -10.84 -30.42
CA MET A 413 9.89 -9.64 -29.98
C MET A 413 11.38 -9.72 -30.27
N VAL A 414 12.01 -10.89 -29.99
CA VAL A 414 13.43 -11.11 -30.23
C VAL A 414 13.75 -11.08 -31.71
N GLY A 415 12.91 -11.63 -32.56
CA GLY A 415 13.05 -11.65 -34.01
C GLY A 415 12.80 -10.29 -34.70
N LEU A 416 12.28 -9.28 -34.02
CA LEU A 416 12.07 -7.98 -34.63
C LEU A 416 13.42 -7.33 -35.03
N PRO A 417 13.49 -6.57 -36.14
CA PRO A 417 14.64 -5.75 -36.42
C PRO A 417 14.78 -4.62 -35.38
N GLU A 418 16.02 -4.18 -35.14
CA GLU A 418 16.34 -3.24 -34.04
C GLU A 418 15.54 -1.94 -34.12
N TRP A 419 15.28 -1.40 -35.30
CA TRP A 419 14.50 -0.17 -35.43
C TRP A 419 13.06 -0.33 -34.94
N ARG A 420 12.43 -1.52 -35.08
CA ARG A 420 11.10 -1.80 -34.54
C ARG A 420 11.15 -1.92 -33.01
N ARG A 421 12.17 -2.59 -32.46
CA ARG A 421 12.36 -2.67 -31.00
C ARG A 421 12.56 -1.27 -30.40
N ARG A 422 13.40 -0.43 -31.01
CA ARG A 422 13.60 0.97 -30.60
C ARG A 422 12.30 1.76 -30.62
N ARG A 423 11.51 1.63 -31.69
CA ARG A 423 10.20 2.30 -31.79
C ARG A 423 9.25 1.83 -30.68
N MET A 424 9.20 0.55 -30.39
CA MET A 424 8.38 -0.04 -29.32
C MET A 424 8.79 0.47 -27.94
N ARG A 425 10.09 0.52 -27.65
CA ARG A 425 10.63 1.11 -26.40
C ARG A 425 10.24 2.59 -26.28
N ALA A 426 10.41 3.37 -27.33
CA ALA A 426 10.03 4.80 -27.34
C ALA A 426 8.53 5.00 -27.09
N HIS A 427 7.67 4.14 -27.63
CA HIS A 427 6.24 4.16 -27.35
C HIS A 427 5.95 3.78 -25.89
N GLY A 428 6.66 2.79 -25.34
CA GLY A 428 6.60 2.40 -23.93
C GLY A 428 6.94 3.58 -23.02
N MET A 429 8.11 4.17 -23.20
CA MET A 429 8.55 5.34 -22.42
C MET A 429 7.59 6.53 -22.50
N ARG A 430 6.98 6.79 -23.67
CA ARG A 430 5.94 7.83 -23.77
C ARG A 430 4.69 7.48 -22.97
N THR A 431 4.30 6.20 -22.96
CA THR A 431 3.15 5.74 -22.18
C THR A 431 3.32 6.00 -20.70
N THR A 432 4.56 5.91 -20.16
CA THR A 432 4.82 6.08 -18.72
C THR A 432 4.68 7.52 -18.25
N ARG A 433 4.64 8.53 -19.13
CA ARG A 433 4.47 9.95 -18.75
C ARG A 433 3.20 10.21 -17.94
N LYS A 434 2.13 9.44 -18.19
CA LYS A 434 0.87 9.56 -17.44
C LYS A 434 0.98 9.07 -15.98
N PHE A 435 2.11 8.48 -15.62
CA PHE A 435 2.45 8.00 -14.27
C PHE A 435 3.60 8.83 -13.67
N SER A 436 3.94 9.99 -14.25
CA SER A 436 4.92 10.90 -13.65
C SER A 436 4.40 11.47 -12.34
N ASP A 437 5.29 12.01 -11.53
CA ASP A 437 4.96 12.63 -10.24
C ASP A 437 3.95 13.76 -10.43
N GLU A 438 4.16 14.62 -11.45
CA GLU A 438 3.26 15.74 -11.76
C GLU A 438 1.87 15.25 -12.19
N ALA A 439 1.82 14.21 -13.04
CA ALA A 439 0.56 13.66 -13.51
C ALA A 439 -0.24 13.02 -12.36
N VAL A 440 0.43 12.33 -11.45
CA VAL A 440 -0.21 11.69 -10.29
C VAL A 440 -0.64 12.75 -9.27
N CYS A 441 0.17 13.78 -9.00
CA CYS A 441 -0.22 14.90 -8.16
C CYS A 441 -1.47 15.59 -8.69
N ALA A 442 -1.54 15.87 -9.99
CA ALA A 442 -2.72 16.47 -10.62
C ALA A 442 -3.97 15.57 -10.50
N GLN A 443 -3.81 14.22 -10.64
CA GLN A 443 -4.93 13.29 -10.43
C GLN A 443 -5.46 13.33 -8.99
N TRP A 444 -4.59 13.44 -7.98
CA TRP A 444 -4.99 13.59 -6.59
C TRP A 444 -5.63 14.94 -6.30
N SER A 445 -5.09 16.06 -6.82
CA SER A 445 -5.73 17.38 -6.71
C SER A 445 -7.15 17.35 -7.25
N ASN A 446 -7.33 16.87 -8.47
CA ASN A 446 -8.66 16.76 -9.09
C ASN A 446 -9.61 15.87 -8.27
N ALA A 447 -9.12 14.77 -7.68
CA ALA A 447 -9.94 13.90 -6.83
C ALA A 447 -10.42 14.62 -5.56
N PHE A 448 -9.55 15.38 -4.92
CA PHE A 448 -9.87 16.14 -3.71
C PHE A 448 -10.75 17.35 -4.01
N GLU A 449 -10.52 18.08 -5.08
CA GLU A 449 -11.37 19.18 -5.54
C GLU A 449 -12.80 18.71 -5.83
N LEU A 450 -12.94 17.58 -6.52
CA LEU A 450 -14.24 16.96 -6.77
C LEU A 450 -14.93 16.56 -5.47
N ALA A 451 -14.20 16.03 -4.49
CA ALA A 451 -14.74 15.69 -3.18
C ALA A 451 -15.27 16.92 -2.43
N LEU A 452 -14.49 18.01 -2.43
CA LEU A 452 -14.89 19.28 -1.80
C LEU A 452 -16.12 19.90 -2.49
N LEU A 453 -16.13 19.93 -3.82
CA LEU A 453 -17.27 20.43 -4.58
C LEU A 453 -18.56 19.65 -4.25
N ARG A 454 -18.48 18.32 -4.18
CA ARG A 454 -19.62 17.47 -3.82
C ARG A 454 -20.12 17.71 -2.39
N ARG A 455 -19.21 17.96 -1.44
CA ARG A 455 -19.60 18.34 -0.08
C ARG A 455 -20.39 19.65 -0.07
N LEU A 456 -19.93 20.66 -0.80
CA LEU A 456 -20.60 21.93 -0.94
C LEU A 456 -22.02 21.78 -1.56
N LEU A 457 -22.12 21.02 -2.64
CA LEU A 457 -23.40 20.76 -3.31
C LEU A 457 -24.39 20.02 -2.39
N ARG A 458 -23.92 19.02 -1.63
CA ARG A 458 -24.77 18.30 -0.65
C ARG A 458 -25.25 19.22 0.48
N ARG A 459 -24.39 20.09 1.00
CA ARG A 459 -24.77 21.07 2.04
C ARG A 459 -25.84 22.03 1.52
N ASN A 460 -25.68 22.55 0.30
CA ASN A 460 -26.66 23.45 -0.31
C ASN A 460 -27.98 22.75 -0.63
N ALA A 461 -27.96 21.48 -1.03
CA ALA A 461 -29.18 20.71 -1.27
C ALA A 461 -29.93 20.44 0.05
N VAL A 462 -29.23 20.12 1.14
CA VAL A 462 -29.81 19.95 2.46
C VAL A 462 -30.37 21.28 2.98
N ALA A 463 -29.65 22.40 2.81
CA ALA A 463 -30.14 23.74 3.20
C ALA A 463 -31.41 24.08 2.46
N ARG A 464 -31.47 23.92 1.14
CA ARG A 464 -32.70 24.17 0.36
C ARG A 464 -33.84 23.23 0.74
N ALA A 465 -33.60 21.98 1.08
CA ALA A 465 -34.64 21.06 1.51
C ALA A 465 -35.20 21.44 2.90
N ILE A 466 -34.36 21.97 3.79
CA ILE A 466 -34.79 22.51 5.08
C ILE A 466 -35.64 23.77 4.88
N GLU A 467 -35.20 24.73 4.07
CA GLU A 467 -35.95 25.97 3.75
C GLU A 467 -37.31 25.67 3.10
N GLN A 468 -37.39 24.64 2.23
CA GLN A 468 -38.67 24.22 1.62
C GLN A 468 -39.62 23.55 2.62
N ARG A 469 -39.10 22.95 3.68
CA ARG A 469 -39.89 22.23 4.70
C ARG A 469 -40.35 23.12 5.86
N TRP A 470 -39.70 24.27 6.03
CA TRP A 470 -39.97 25.29 7.06
C TRP A 470 -39.84 26.67 6.42
N PRO A 471 -40.84 27.08 5.56
CA PRO A 471 -40.90 28.46 5.11
C PRO A 471 -41.26 29.30 6.38
N GLY A 472 -40.35 30.21 6.81
CA GLY A 472 -40.44 31.07 7.94
C GLY A 472 -41.72 31.93 7.97
#